data_30992031b78a8edf3a124d81a92535dd
#
_entry.id   30992031b78a8edf3a124d81a92535dd
#
_cell.length_a   1.000
_cell.length_b   1.000
_cell.length_c   1.000
_cell.angle_alpha   90.00
_cell.angle_beta   90.00
_cell.angle_gamma   90.00
#
_symmetry.space_group_name_H-M   'P 1'
#
loop_
_entity.id
_entity.type
_entity.pdbx_description
1 polymer ?
#
loop_
_entity_poly.entity_id
_entity_poly.type
_entity_poly.pdbx_seq_one_letter_code
_entity_poly.pdbx_strand_id
1 'polypeptide(L)'
;MAMYRQDYPGLPEMVEIAAQHARAVVATWEPGRAQTAEQVVRALAEDALTRTGPDRAFTLTTSINLTEVNFEVCDPGVLVHGRGPSSALADVSRLADTCGTRRGRDGSGHISWAGLSLAVAVDAGEA
;
A
#
# COMPACT_ATOMS: atom_id res chain seq x y z
N MET A 1 -5.21 11.27 14.39
CA MET A 1 -4.62 10.92 13.10
C MET A 1 -3.15 10.56 13.26
N ALA A 2 -2.71 9.56 12.56
CA ALA A 2 -1.30 9.14 12.59
C ALA A 2 -0.80 8.91 11.17
N MET A 3 0.50 9.14 10.98
CA MET A 3 1.17 8.91 9.70
C MET A 3 2.46 8.14 9.96
N TYR A 4 2.69 7.11 9.16
CA TYR A 4 3.88 6.27 9.22
C TYR A 4 4.51 6.25 7.85
N ARG A 5 5.81 6.38 7.79
CA ARG A 5 6.55 6.35 6.53
C ARG A 5 7.77 5.45 6.70
N GLN A 6 7.95 4.51 5.76
CA GLN A 6 9.04 3.57 5.81
C GLN A 6 9.56 3.28 4.39
N ASP A 7 10.87 3.32 4.25
CA ASP A 7 11.54 2.94 3.01
C ASP A 7 11.91 1.46 3.07
N TYR A 8 11.76 0.77 1.95
CA TYR A 8 12.09 -0.65 1.82
C TYR A 8 12.99 -0.86 0.60
N PRO A 9 14.11 -1.57 0.73
CA PRO A 9 14.92 -1.94 -0.44
C PRO A 9 14.10 -2.67 -1.48
N GLY A 10 14.48 -2.54 -2.76
CA GLY A 10 13.76 -3.16 -3.87
C GLY A 10 14.02 -4.65 -4.00
N LEU A 11 13.82 -5.40 -2.92
CA LEU A 11 14.03 -6.84 -2.84
C LEU A 11 12.70 -7.55 -2.64
N PRO A 12 12.47 -8.71 -3.27
CA PRO A 12 11.18 -9.40 -3.16
C PRO A 12 10.73 -9.68 -1.73
N GLU A 13 11.64 -10.01 -0.82
CA GLU A 13 11.30 -10.27 0.58
C GLU A 13 10.79 -9.05 1.32
N MET A 14 11.03 -7.85 0.82
CA MET A 14 10.54 -6.62 1.45
C MET A 14 9.03 -6.43 1.24
N VAL A 15 8.46 -7.05 0.23
CA VAL A 15 7.01 -7.00 0.00
C VAL A 15 6.25 -7.53 1.21
N GLU A 16 6.66 -8.70 1.73
CA GLU A 16 6.00 -9.29 2.88
C GLU A 16 6.23 -8.48 4.15
N ILE A 17 7.43 -7.92 4.31
CA ILE A 17 7.74 -7.09 5.47
C ILE A 17 6.86 -5.83 5.47
N ALA A 18 6.69 -5.19 4.32
CA ALA A 18 5.81 -4.01 4.21
C ALA A 18 4.36 -4.38 4.52
N ALA A 19 3.90 -5.53 4.02
CA ALA A 19 2.54 -6.00 4.27
C ALA A 19 2.29 -6.27 5.76
N GLN A 20 3.25 -6.90 6.45
CA GLN A 20 3.15 -7.17 7.88
C GLN A 20 3.16 -5.88 8.70
N HIS A 21 3.94 -4.89 8.29
CA HIS A 21 3.95 -3.59 8.94
C HIS A 21 2.58 -2.91 8.84
N ALA A 22 1.97 -2.92 7.65
CA ALA A 22 0.65 -2.36 7.45
C ALA A 22 -0.41 -3.06 8.32
N ARG A 23 -0.33 -4.39 8.39
CA ARG A 23 -1.22 -5.17 9.25
C ARG A 23 -1.12 -4.74 10.70
N ALA A 24 0.10 -4.60 11.20
CA ALA A 24 0.34 -4.22 12.60
C ALA A 24 -0.21 -2.82 12.90
N VAL A 25 0.00 -1.87 12.00
CA VAL A 25 -0.50 -0.51 12.16
C VAL A 25 -2.03 -0.50 12.21
N VAL A 26 -2.67 -1.13 11.24
CA VAL A 26 -4.14 -1.13 11.16
C VAL A 26 -4.75 -1.90 12.32
N ALA A 27 -4.14 -2.99 12.78
CA ALA A 27 -4.65 -3.77 13.89
C ALA A 27 -4.75 -2.94 15.18
N THR A 28 -3.91 -1.92 15.33
CA THR A 28 -3.94 -1.01 16.48
C THR A 28 -5.20 -0.14 16.47
N TRP A 29 -5.70 0.19 15.29
CA TRP A 29 -6.86 1.07 15.11
C TRP A 29 -8.16 0.31 14.89
N GLU A 30 -8.11 -0.70 14.03
CA GLU A 30 -9.29 -1.50 13.66
C GLU A 30 -8.85 -2.93 13.30
N PRO A 31 -8.82 -3.84 14.27
CA PRO A 31 -8.34 -5.21 14.04
C PRO A 31 -9.10 -5.95 12.92
N GLY A 32 -10.37 -5.65 12.74
CA GLY A 32 -11.18 -6.30 11.70
C GLY A 32 -10.76 -5.97 10.27
N ARG A 33 -9.94 -4.93 10.08
CA ARG A 33 -9.46 -4.55 8.75
C ARG A 33 -7.98 -4.88 8.53
N ALA A 34 -7.32 -5.45 9.54
CA ALA A 34 -5.88 -5.70 9.47
C ALA A 34 -5.50 -6.67 8.34
N GLN A 35 -6.26 -7.72 8.15
CA GLN A 35 -5.97 -8.69 7.09
C GLN A 35 -6.15 -8.06 5.70
N THR A 36 -7.19 -7.27 5.50
CA THR A 36 -7.40 -6.58 4.23
C THR A 36 -6.27 -5.59 3.96
N ALA A 37 -5.83 -4.86 4.99
CA ALA A 37 -4.69 -3.94 4.86
C ALA A 37 -3.42 -4.67 4.43
N GLU A 38 -3.16 -5.82 5.02
CA GLU A 38 -2.01 -6.65 4.64
C GLU A 38 -2.07 -7.03 3.17
N GLN A 39 -3.22 -7.50 2.70
CA GLN A 39 -3.39 -7.92 1.31
C GLN A 39 -3.25 -6.75 0.34
N VAL A 40 -3.81 -5.59 0.68
CA VAL A 40 -3.72 -4.38 -0.15
C VAL A 40 -2.27 -3.93 -0.27
N VAL A 41 -1.55 -3.83 0.83
CA VAL A 41 -0.16 -3.36 0.80
C VAL A 41 0.74 -4.37 0.11
N ARG A 42 0.50 -5.66 0.29
CA ARG A 42 1.24 -6.69 -0.45
C ARG A 42 1.12 -6.46 -1.96
N ALA A 43 -0.09 -6.21 -2.44
CA ALA A 43 -0.31 -5.99 -3.86
C ALA A 43 0.32 -4.69 -4.35
N LEU A 44 0.21 -3.60 -3.58
CA LEU A 44 0.86 -2.33 -3.91
C LEU A 44 2.38 -2.48 -3.98
N ALA A 45 2.96 -3.19 -3.02
CA ALA A 45 4.41 -3.39 -2.97
C ALA A 45 4.91 -4.31 -4.09
N GLU A 46 4.16 -5.36 -4.44
CA GLU A 46 4.48 -6.22 -5.57
C GLU A 46 4.52 -5.42 -6.87
N ASP A 47 3.56 -4.54 -7.07
CA ASP A 47 3.53 -3.66 -8.23
C ASP A 47 4.74 -2.72 -8.23
N ALA A 48 5.01 -2.07 -7.10
CA ALA A 48 6.15 -1.15 -6.97
C ALA A 48 7.48 -1.84 -7.23
N LEU A 49 7.60 -3.11 -6.84
CA LEU A 49 8.83 -3.87 -7.02
C LEU A 49 9.22 -3.99 -8.50
N THR A 50 8.24 -3.99 -9.40
CA THR A 50 8.53 -4.06 -10.85
C THR A 50 9.31 -2.83 -11.33
N ARG A 51 9.27 -1.73 -10.58
CA ARG A 51 9.95 -0.47 -10.90
C ARG A 51 11.01 -0.09 -9.88
N THR A 52 11.36 -1.02 -8.97
CA THR A 52 12.34 -0.76 -7.92
C THR A 52 13.45 -1.80 -7.99
N GLY A 53 14.63 -1.40 -8.44
CA GLY A 53 15.80 -2.29 -8.49
C GLY A 53 16.35 -2.54 -7.08
N PRO A 54 17.20 -3.56 -6.92
CA PRO A 54 17.73 -3.95 -5.60
C PRO A 54 18.62 -2.88 -4.95
N ASP A 55 19.13 -1.95 -5.74
CA ASP A 55 19.95 -0.81 -5.26
C ASP A 55 19.11 0.46 -5.00
N ARG A 56 17.80 0.36 -5.16
CA ARG A 56 16.85 1.46 -4.93
C ARG A 56 15.87 1.05 -3.83
N ALA A 57 14.96 1.95 -3.50
CA ALA A 57 13.93 1.69 -2.49
C ALA A 57 12.55 2.13 -2.97
N PHE A 58 11.52 1.47 -2.47
CA PHE A 58 10.16 1.99 -2.53
C PHE A 58 9.76 2.46 -1.14
N THR A 59 8.86 3.43 -1.06
CA THR A 59 8.44 4.04 0.20
C THR A 59 6.96 3.80 0.42
N LEU A 60 6.61 3.23 1.56
CA LEU A 60 5.22 3.07 2.00
C LEU A 60 4.89 4.19 2.98
N THR A 61 3.85 4.95 2.68
CA THR A 61 3.28 5.94 3.60
C THR A 61 1.88 5.49 3.98
N THR A 62 1.64 5.35 5.28
CA THR A 62 0.35 4.97 5.84
C THR A 62 -0.21 6.14 6.63
N SER A 63 -1.36 6.65 6.21
CA SER A 63 -2.08 7.71 6.92
C SER A 63 -3.37 7.13 7.46
N ILE A 64 -3.59 7.20 8.78
CA ILE A 64 -4.72 6.54 9.42
C ILE A 64 -5.40 7.46 10.41
N ASN A 65 -6.74 7.41 10.43
CA ASN A 65 -7.57 8.07 11.42
C ASN A 65 -8.73 7.15 11.79
N LEU A 66 -9.73 7.67 12.52
CA LEU A 66 -10.84 6.83 13.01
C LEU A 66 -11.77 6.33 11.90
N THR A 67 -11.76 6.96 10.73
CA THR A 67 -12.70 6.64 9.66
C THR A 67 -12.07 5.95 8.46
N GLU A 68 -10.77 6.11 8.25
CA GLU A 68 -10.12 5.53 7.07
C GLU A 68 -8.62 5.39 7.25
N VAL A 69 -8.04 4.51 6.43
CA VAL A 69 -6.59 4.41 6.26
C VAL A 69 -6.28 4.53 4.78
N ASN A 70 -5.23 5.28 4.47
CA ASN A 70 -4.70 5.41 3.12
C ASN A 70 -3.27 4.91 3.07
N PHE A 71 -2.97 4.12 2.04
CA PHE A 71 -1.63 3.62 1.76
C PHE A 71 -1.15 4.22 0.47
N GLU A 72 0.07 4.76 0.47
CA GLU A 72 0.74 5.20 -0.76
C GLU A 72 2.08 4.49 -0.86
N VAL A 73 2.34 3.92 -2.02
CA VAL A 73 3.65 3.32 -2.30
C VAL A 73 4.28 4.11 -3.44
N CYS A 74 5.41 4.74 -3.14
CA CYS A 74 6.17 5.53 -4.10
C CYS A 74 7.38 4.72 -4.55
N ASP A 75 7.60 4.64 -5.86
CA ASP A 75 8.73 3.91 -6.43
C ASP A 75 9.47 4.78 -7.46
N PRO A 76 10.67 4.36 -7.94
CA PRO A 76 11.45 5.15 -8.89
C PRO A 76 10.82 5.37 -10.26
N GLY A 77 9.81 4.58 -10.65
CA GLY A 77 9.07 4.79 -11.88
C GLY A 77 9.72 4.22 -13.13
N VAL A 78 10.77 3.41 -13.01
CA VAL A 78 11.50 2.84 -14.13
C VAL A 78 11.45 1.32 -14.05
N LEU A 79 10.88 0.67 -15.06
CA LEU A 79 10.79 -0.79 -15.09
C LEU A 79 12.19 -1.42 -14.98
N VAL A 80 12.28 -2.44 -14.13
CA VAL A 80 13.51 -3.16 -13.90
C VAL A 80 13.60 -4.32 -14.89
N HIS A 81 14.77 -4.47 -15.50
CA HIS A 81 15.02 -5.56 -16.44
C HIS A 81 14.78 -6.93 -15.77
N GLY A 82 14.03 -7.78 -16.43
CA GLY A 82 13.69 -9.09 -15.90
C GLY A 82 12.49 -9.12 -14.97
N ARG A 83 11.92 -7.97 -14.65
CA ARG A 83 10.69 -7.85 -13.88
C ARG A 83 9.58 -7.33 -14.80
N GLY A 84 8.70 -8.21 -15.22
CA GLY A 84 7.62 -7.83 -16.10
C GLY A 84 6.55 -7.00 -15.41
N PRO A 85 5.56 -6.48 -16.18
CA PRO A 85 4.43 -5.77 -15.58
C PRO A 85 3.69 -6.68 -14.62
N SER A 86 3.14 -6.07 -13.55
CA SER A 86 2.42 -6.79 -12.51
C SER A 86 0.92 -6.67 -12.74
N SER A 87 0.18 -7.75 -12.43
CA SER A 87 -1.28 -7.72 -12.37
C SER A 87 -1.79 -7.42 -10.94
N ALA A 88 -0.88 -7.14 -10.01
CA ALA A 88 -1.23 -6.97 -8.59
C ALA A 88 -2.22 -5.84 -8.34
N LEU A 89 -2.18 -4.77 -9.14
CA LEU A 89 -3.12 -3.65 -8.97
C LEU A 89 -4.58 -4.04 -9.19
N ALA A 90 -4.85 -5.10 -9.93
CA ALA A 90 -6.20 -5.63 -10.06
C ALA A 90 -6.72 -6.14 -8.70
N ASP A 91 -5.85 -6.73 -7.88
CA ASP A 91 -6.22 -7.16 -6.54
C ASP A 91 -6.52 -5.99 -5.63
N VAL A 92 -5.75 -4.90 -5.74
CA VAL A 92 -6.01 -3.68 -4.98
C VAL A 92 -7.41 -3.16 -5.28
N SER A 93 -7.78 -3.11 -6.56
CA SER A 93 -9.09 -2.65 -7.00
C SER A 93 -10.24 -3.45 -6.40
N ARG A 94 -10.03 -4.76 -6.19
CA ARG A 94 -11.06 -5.62 -5.57
C ARG A 94 -11.15 -5.47 -4.06
N LEU A 95 -10.04 -5.15 -3.41
CA LEU A 95 -9.93 -5.16 -1.95
C LEU A 95 -10.16 -3.79 -1.31
N ALA A 96 -9.77 -2.73 -2.00
CA ALA A 96 -9.83 -1.38 -1.45
C ALA A 96 -11.13 -0.67 -1.82
N ASP A 97 -11.53 0.28 -0.99
CA ASP A 97 -12.70 1.12 -1.27
C ASP A 97 -12.39 2.18 -2.33
N THR A 98 -11.15 2.67 -2.33
CA THR A 98 -10.65 3.60 -3.33
C THR A 98 -9.23 3.22 -3.69
N CYS A 99 -8.82 3.48 -4.93
CA CYS A 99 -7.44 3.23 -5.35
C CYS A 99 -7.12 4.00 -6.63
N GLY A 100 -5.84 4.11 -6.92
CA GLY A 100 -5.39 4.76 -8.15
C GLY A 100 -3.88 4.80 -8.25
N THR A 101 -3.41 5.41 -9.32
CA THR A 101 -1.99 5.64 -9.56
C THR A 101 -1.78 7.06 -10.05
N ARG A 102 -0.60 7.60 -9.80
CA ARG A 102 -0.21 8.92 -10.31
C ARG A 102 1.30 9.05 -10.37
N ARG A 103 1.79 10.07 -11.07
CA ARG A 103 3.20 10.41 -11.07
C ARG A 103 3.57 11.14 -9.78
N GLY A 104 4.85 11.08 -9.41
CA GLY A 104 5.37 11.90 -8.34
C GLY A 104 5.24 13.38 -8.65
N ARG A 105 5.33 14.23 -7.60
CA ARG A 105 5.10 15.68 -7.71
C ARG A 105 5.98 16.37 -8.73
N ASP A 106 7.21 15.92 -8.84
CA ASP A 106 8.20 16.53 -9.74
C ASP A 106 8.18 15.91 -11.14
N GLY A 107 7.18 15.06 -11.42
CA GLY A 107 7.07 14.34 -12.68
C GLY A 107 7.91 13.08 -12.76
N SER A 108 8.70 12.81 -11.71
CA SER A 108 9.48 11.57 -11.63
C SER A 108 8.85 10.63 -10.61
N GLY A 109 9.17 9.35 -10.74
CA GLY A 109 8.64 8.32 -9.85
C GLY A 109 7.19 7.97 -10.18
N HIS A 110 6.69 7.02 -9.42
CA HIS A 110 5.35 6.48 -9.62
C HIS A 110 4.73 6.26 -8.24
N ILE A 111 3.47 6.63 -8.07
CA ILE A 111 2.74 6.44 -6.82
C ILE A 111 1.51 5.60 -7.11
N SER A 112 1.37 4.51 -6.36
CA SER A 112 0.14 3.71 -6.31
C SER A 112 -0.47 3.90 -4.93
N TRP A 113 -1.78 4.04 -4.85
CA TRP A 113 -2.43 4.31 -3.58
C TRP A 113 -3.74 3.55 -3.44
N ALA A 114 -4.16 3.34 -2.18
CA ALA A 114 -5.40 2.67 -1.86
C ALA A 114 -5.93 3.17 -0.52
N GLY A 115 -7.25 3.26 -0.41
CA GLY A 115 -7.93 3.66 0.80
C GLY A 115 -8.91 2.60 1.29
N LEU A 116 -8.98 2.41 2.61
CA LEU A 116 -9.92 1.51 3.27
C LEU A 116 -10.72 2.29 4.30
N SER A 117 -12.03 2.10 4.28
CA SER A 117 -12.90 2.63 5.32
C SER A 117 -12.76 1.80 6.59
N LEU A 118 -12.67 2.46 7.73
CA LEU A 118 -12.54 1.82 9.04
C LEU A 118 -13.81 1.90 9.87
N ALA A 119 -14.72 2.81 9.53
CA ALA A 119 -15.89 3.09 10.36
C ALA A 119 -17.14 2.28 10.00
N VAL A 120 -17.04 1.41 9.02
CA VAL A 120 -18.21 0.69 8.49
C VAL A 120 -18.91 -0.15 9.54
N ALA A 121 -18.16 -0.80 10.41
CA ALA A 121 -18.72 -1.69 11.42
C ALA A 121 -19.62 -0.97 12.41
N VAL A 122 -19.33 0.28 12.71
CA VAL A 122 -20.12 1.07 13.65
C VAL A 122 -21.51 1.33 13.11
N ASP A 123 -21.58 1.72 11.85
CA ASP A 123 -22.86 2.02 11.20
C ASP A 123 -23.72 0.78 11.06
N ALA A 124 -23.11 -0.34 10.78
CA ALA A 124 -23.80 -1.59 10.66
C ALA A 124 -24.46 -2.01 11.98
N GLY A 125 -23.87 -1.65 13.09
CA GLY A 125 -24.39 -2.00 14.40
C GLY A 125 -25.69 -1.29 14.76
N GLU A 126 -26.04 -0.27 14.04
CA GLU A 126 -27.25 0.52 14.32
C GLU A 126 -28.44 0.10 13.52
N ALA A 127 -28.24 -0.70 12.56
CA ALA A 127 -29.30 -1.10 11.63
C ALA A 127 -30.34 -2.03 12.23
#